data_fcae23132574e1979611746da118d332
#
_entry.id   fcae23132574e1979611746da118d332
#
_cell.length_a   1.000
_cell.length_b   1.000
_cell.length_c   1.000
_cell.angle_alpha   90.00
_cell.angle_beta   90.00
_cell.angle_gamma   90.00
#
_symmetry.space_group_name_H-M   'P 1'
#
loop_
_entity.id
_entity.type
_entity.pdbx_description
1 polymer ?
#
loop_
_entity_poly.entity_id
_entity_poly.type
_entity_poly.pdbx_seq_one_letter_code
_entity_poly.pdbx_strand_id
1 'polypeptide(L)'
;MVKFGVIGYGYWGPNVVRNLDRLEETEVVAVCDKSPEARQKVAKSYPGILVTSDPAELMSSPDIDAIAVVTPVWTHYELAKAALQNGKHVFVEKPFASNAAQAQELIELAARKNLKVMVDHTFLFTGAVQKIKHLLQDGALGKLYYYDSTRVNLGLFQHDVNVVWDLAPHDLSIIDYLIQKTPEAISATGQTHLNGHEDVAFLTLYFPDKVIAHINVNWLSPVKVRTTLIGGEKKMLVWNDLEADEKIKVYDKGVRVTTREGLYSLLVNYRSGDMWAPQIEQVEALSRELAYFVECIAKDESPVNDGEAGLRVVRMLEAANESIRNRGSLVYL
;
A
#
# COMPACT_ATOMS: atom_id res chain seq x y z
N MET A 1 -4.85 -26.36 1.43
CA MET A 1 -4.38 -25.60 2.61
C MET A 1 -2.95 -25.18 2.31
N VAL A 2 -2.64 -23.88 2.38
CA VAL A 2 -1.29 -23.33 2.15
C VAL A 2 -0.58 -23.18 3.49
N LYS A 3 0.63 -23.74 3.60
CA LYS A 3 1.42 -23.75 4.83
C LYS A 3 2.40 -22.58 4.85
N PHE A 4 2.32 -21.75 5.86
CA PHE A 4 3.10 -20.52 6.02
C PHE A 4 4.20 -20.63 7.06
N GLY A 5 5.37 -20.09 6.70
CA GLY A 5 6.37 -19.62 7.64
C GLY A 5 6.33 -18.09 7.73
N VAL A 6 6.38 -17.53 8.94
CA VAL A 6 6.38 -16.08 9.15
C VAL A 6 7.73 -15.65 9.71
N ILE A 7 8.37 -14.67 9.07
CA ILE A 7 9.64 -14.10 9.51
C ILE A 7 9.40 -12.66 9.95
N GLY A 8 9.60 -12.42 11.24
CA GLY A 8 9.32 -11.15 11.92
C GLY A 8 8.02 -11.19 12.73
N TYR A 9 8.15 -10.98 14.04
CA TYR A 9 7.03 -10.90 14.99
C TYR A 9 7.12 -9.62 15.83
N GLY A 10 7.49 -8.53 15.14
CA GLY A 10 7.57 -7.18 15.70
C GLY A 10 6.19 -6.52 15.82
N TYR A 11 6.07 -5.28 15.32
CA TYR A 11 4.83 -4.51 15.40
C TYR A 11 3.69 -5.12 14.55
N TRP A 12 3.95 -5.50 13.30
CA TRP A 12 2.93 -5.98 12.37
C TRP A 12 2.77 -7.51 12.35
N GLY A 13 3.85 -8.26 12.64
CA GLY A 13 3.86 -9.72 12.63
C GLY A 13 2.73 -10.40 13.40
N PRO A 14 2.36 -9.95 14.62
CA PRO A 14 1.21 -10.49 15.35
C PRO A 14 -0.11 -10.43 14.57
N ASN A 15 -0.31 -9.39 13.75
CA ASN A 15 -1.51 -9.27 12.92
C ASN A 15 -1.51 -10.28 11.77
N VAL A 16 -0.35 -10.46 11.11
CA VAL A 16 -0.20 -11.44 10.02
C VAL A 16 -0.41 -12.85 10.54
N VAL A 17 0.27 -13.25 11.63
CA VAL A 17 0.12 -14.59 12.23
C VAL A 17 -1.33 -14.83 12.65
N ARG A 18 -1.97 -13.89 13.35
CA ARG A 18 -3.37 -14.01 13.79
C ARG A 18 -4.33 -14.20 12.63
N ASN A 19 -4.15 -13.49 11.53
CA ASN A 19 -5.02 -13.61 10.38
C ASN A 19 -4.79 -14.92 9.63
N LEU A 20 -3.54 -15.35 9.44
CA LEU A 20 -3.22 -16.64 8.85
C LEU A 20 -3.76 -17.81 9.70
N ASP A 21 -3.63 -17.74 11.03
CA ASP A 21 -4.13 -18.78 11.95
C ASP A 21 -5.66 -18.92 11.94
N ARG A 22 -6.39 -17.87 11.53
CA ARG A 22 -7.87 -17.86 11.47
C ARG A 22 -8.45 -18.30 10.14
N LEU A 23 -7.67 -18.27 9.08
CA LEU A 23 -8.14 -18.67 7.75
C LEU A 23 -8.13 -20.20 7.63
N GLU A 24 -9.25 -20.78 7.23
CA GLU A 24 -9.41 -22.25 7.10
C GLU A 24 -8.48 -22.86 6.05
N GLU A 25 -8.09 -22.06 5.05
CA GLU A 25 -7.23 -22.50 3.93
C GLU A 25 -5.73 -22.38 4.24
N THR A 26 -5.34 -21.93 5.44
CA THR A 26 -3.95 -21.73 5.84
C THR A 26 -3.56 -22.48 7.10
N GLU A 27 -2.26 -22.74 7.25
CA GLU A 27 -1.63 -23.25 8.45
C GLU A 27 -0.34 -22.49 8.71
N VAL A 28 -0.16 -21.92 9.90
CA VAL A 28 1.12 -21.33 10.31
C VAL A 28 1.98 -22.43 10.92
N VAL A 29 2.97 -22.90 10.17
CA VAL A 29 3.86 -23.98 10.59
C VAL A 29 4.96 -23.47 11.52
N ALA A 30 5.53 -22.30 11.19
CA ALA A 30 6.68 -21.76 11.92
C ALA A 30 6.67 -20.24 11.97
N VAL A 31 7.20 -19.69 13.05
CA VAL A 31 7.49 -18.26 13.21
C VAL A 31 8.95 -18.05 13.59
N CYS A 32 9.64 -17.21 12.85
CA CYS A 32 11.03 -16.83 13.11
C CYS A 32 11.11 -15.38 13.56
N ASP A 33 11.81 -15.12 14.67
CA ASP A 33 12.18 -13.77 15.09
C ASP A 33 13.52 -13.79 15.85
N LYS A 34 14.34 -12.74 15.67
CA LYS A 34 15.61 -12.61 16.38
C LYS A 34 15.44 -12.30 17.87
N SER A 35 14.34 -11.61 18.26
CA SER A 35 14.03 -11.28 19.66
C SER A 35 13.57 -12.50 20.44
N PRO A 36 14.23 -12.86 21.55
CA PRO A 36 13.76 -13.90 22.46
C PRO A 36 12.35 -13.60 23.01
N GLU A 37 12.06 -12.33 23.30
CA GLU A 37 10.77 -11.87 23.82
C GLU A 37 9.64 -12.09 22.80
N ALA A 38 9.90 -11.80 21.53
CA ALA A 38 8.96 -12.05 20.46
C ALA A 38 8.67 -13.56 20.33
N ARG A 39 9.72 -14.38 20.31
CA ARG A 39 9.60 -15.84 20.25
C ARG A 39 8.81 -16.41 21.43
N GLN A 40 9.05 -15.91 22.65
CA GLN A 40 8.30 -16.34 23.84
C GLN A 40 6.81 -15.99 23.74
N LYS A 41 6.47 -14.81 23.17
CA LYS A 41 5.07 -14.42 22.92
C LYS A 41 4.39 -15.38 21.95
N VAL A 42 5.07 -15.74 20.85
CA VAL A 42 4.53 -16.71 19.88
C VAL A 42 4.29 -18.07 20.55
N ALA A 43 5.30 -18.62 21.22
CA ALA A 43 5.21 -19.93 21.88
C ALA A 43 4.07 -20.01 22.92
N LYS A 44 3.80 -18.88 23.60
CA LYS A 44 2.69 -18.78 24.56
C LYS A 44 1.32 -18.70 23.87
N SER A 45 1.21 -17.95 22.77
CA SER A 45 -0.07 -17.69 22.10
C SER A 45 -0.46 -18.83 21.15
N TYR A 46 0.54 -19.53 20.60
CA TYR A 46 0.37 -20.57 19.58
C TYR A 46 1.24 -21.79 19.91
N PRO A 47 0.85 -22.65 20.87
CA PRO A 47 1.69 -23.73 21.38
C PRO A 47 2.09 -24.78 20.35
N GLY A 48 1.38 -24.87 19.23
CA GLY A 48 1.64 -25.85 18.14
C GLY A 48 2.60 -25.34 17.06
N ILE A 49 2.95 -24.05 17.06
CA ILE A 49 3.79 -23.45 16.03
C ILE A 49 5.28 -23.63 16.41
N LEU A 50 6.09 -24.03 15.44
CA LEU A 50 7.55 -24.04 15.59
C LEU A 50 8.08 -22.60 15.73
N VAL A 51 8.92 -22.36 16.72
CA VAL A 51 9.50 -21.02 16.97
C VAL A 51 11.02 -21.10 16.90
N THR A 52 11.62 -20.30 16.01
CA THR A 52 13.08 -20.29 15.82
C THR A 52 13.64 -18.86 15.72
N SER A 53 14.95 -18.73 15.80
CA SER A 53 15.69 -17.48 15.51
C SER A 53 16.39 -17.52 14.15
N ASP A 54 16.41 -18.67 13.49
CA ASP A 54 17.09 -18.86 12.21
C ASP A 54 16.07 -18.95 11.06
N PRO A 55 16.01 -17.95 10.16
CA PRO A 55 15.12 -17.99 9.01
C PRO A 55 15.44 -19.13 8.02
N ALA A 56 16.68 -19.67 8.02
CA ALA A 56 17.04 -20.76 7.14
C ALA A 56 16.26 -22.04 7.44
N GLU A 57 15.84 -22.26 8.69
CA GLU A 57 14.98 -23.40 9.06
C GLU A 57 13.63 -23.35 8.36
N LEU A 58 13.03 -22.15 8.24
CA LEU A 58 11.76 -21.97 7.52
C LEU A 58 11.95 -22.15 6.01
N MET A 59 13.02 -21.57 5.47
CA MET A 59 13.32 -21.60 4.03
C MET A 59 13.54 -23.01 3.51
N SER A 60 14.25 -23.84 4.28
CA SER A 60 14.61 -25.23 3.90
C SER A 60 13.52 -26.26 4.23
N SER A 61 12.50 -25.88 5.00
CA SER A 61 11.43 -26.81 5.40
C SER A 61 10.59 -27.24 4.19
N PRO A 62 10.43 -28.54 3.94
CA PRO A 62 9.53 -29.03 2.88
C PRO A 62 8.04 -28.84 3.24
N ASP A 63 7.73 -28.62 4.51
CA ASP A 63 6.37 -28.45 5.00
C ASP A 63 5.85 -27.01 4.87
N ILE A 64 6.62 -26.08 4.32
CA ILE A 64 6.22 -24.70 4.13
C ILE A 64 6.08 -24.41 2.63
N ASP A 65 4.94 -23.86 2.21
CA ASP A 65 4.64 -23.47 0.83
C ASP A 65 4.94 -21.98 0.56
N ALA A 66 4.73 -21.14 1.57
CA ALA A 66 4.88 -19.70 1.47
C ALA A 66 5.57 -19.07 2.70
N ILE A 67 6.33 -18.03 2.47
CA ILE A 67 6.97 -17.21 3.51
C ILE A 67 6.33 -15.83 3.56
N ALA A 68 5.89 -15.42 4.75
CA ALA A 68 5.53 -14.03 5.03
C ALA A 68 6.73 -13.30 5.66
N VAL A 69 7.27 -12.30 4.96
CA VAL A 69 8.38 -11.47 5.41
C VAL A 69 7.82 -10.19 6.01
N VAL A 70 7.90 -10.06 7.36
CA VAL A 70 7.30 -8.97 8.14
C VAL A 70 8.36 -8.33 9.04
N THR A 71 9.45 -7.96 8.42
CA THR A 71 10.68 -7.45 9.04
C THR A 71 10.96 -6.01 8.58
N PRO A 72 11.99 -5.32 9.06
CA PRO A 72 12.39 -4.03 8.50
C PRO A 72 12.79 -4.11 7.01
N VAL A 73 12.50 -3.04 6.26
CA VAL A 73 12.61 -3.01 4.78
C VAL A 73 13.97 -3.43 4.24
N TRP A 74 15.07 -3.10 4.93
CA TRP A 74 16.43 -3.46 4.46
C TRP A 74 16.71 -4.97 4.45
N THR A 75 15.85 -5.76 5.10
CA THR A 75 15.97 -7.23 5.11
C THR A 75 15.03 -7.91 4.12
N HIS A 76 14.06 -7.19 3.55
CA HIS A 76 13.04 -7.75 2.67
C HIS A 76 13.65 -8.47 1.47
N TYR A 77 14.58 -7.81 0.79
CA TYR A 77 15.21 -8.37 -0.41
C TYR A 77 15.91 -9.70 -0.15
N GLU A 78 16.79 -9.77 0.84
CA GLU A 78 17.56 -10.99 1.13
C GLU A 78 16.65 -12.14 1.57
N LEU A 79 15.67 -11.86 2.43
CA LEU A 79 14.73 -12.86 2.91
C LEU A 79 13.78 -13.34 1.81
N ALA A 80 13.21 -12.43 1.03
CA ALA A 80 12.34 -12.78 -0.09
C ALA A 80 13.10 -13.56 -1.17
N LYS A 81 14.34 -13.15 -1.49
CA LYS A 81 15.21 -13.84 -2.44
C LYS A 81 15.51 -15.26 -1.99
N ALA A 82 15.90 -15.45 -0.72
CA ALA A 82 16.16 -16.77 -0.16
C ALA A 82 14.90 -17.66 -0.18
N ALA A 83 13.72 -17.12 0.16
CA ALA A 83 12.46 -17.84 0.09
C ALA A 83 12.17 -18.31 -1.35
N LEU A 84 12.25 -17.40 -2.33
CA LEU A 84 12.05 -17.72 -3.75
C LEU A 84 13.06 -18.75 -4.26
N GLN A 85 14.35 -18.64 -3.87
CA GLN A 85 15.38 -19.62 -4.24
C GLN A 85 15.06 -21.02 -3.74
N ASN A 86 14.42 -21.14 -2.58
CA ASN A 86 13.97 -22.39 -1.98
C ASN A 86 12.58 -22.83 -2.42
N GLY A 87 12.00 -22.20 -3.46
CA GLY A 87 10.72 -22.61 -4.03
C GLY A 87 9.51 -22.22 -3.21
N LYS A 88 9.60 -21.17 -2.40
CA LYS A 88 8.48 -20.66 -1.59
C LYS A 88 7.84 -19.45 -2.25
N HIS A 89 6.49 -19.38 -2.21
CA HIS A 89 5.76 -18.16 -2.48
C HIS A 89 6.08 -17.10 -1.43
N VAL A 90 5.97 -15.81 -1.74
CA VAL A 90 6.37 -14.73 -0.82
C VAL A 90 5.26 -13.72 -0.65
N PHE A 91 4.85 -13.50 0.59
CA PHE A 91 4.13 -12.33 1.04
C PHE A 91 5.12 -11.42 1.76
N VAL A 92 5.24 -10.15 1.37
CA VAL A 92 6.24 -9.25 1.95
C VAL A 92 5.62 -7.92 2.36
N GLU A 93 5.93 -7.46 3.57
CA GLU A 93 5.50 -6.17 4.09
C GLU A 93 6.01 -5.02 3.20
N LYS A 94 5.21 -3.93 3.14
CA LYS A 94 5.61 -2.70 2.43
C LYS A 94 6.79 -1.98 3.14
N PRO A 95 7.61 -1.24 2.41
CA PRO A 95 7.80 -1.24 0.96
C PRO A 95 8.41 -2.55 0.46
N PHE A 96 8.10 -2.95 -0.77
CA PHE A 96 8.53 -4.24 -1.34
C PHE A 96 10.03 -4.53 -1.18
N ALA A 97 10.88 -3.55 -1.47
CA ALA A 97 12.32 -3.62 -1.33
C ALA A 97 12.89 -2.22 -1.05
N SER A 98 14.17 -2.12 -0.73
CA SER A 98 14.85 -0.85 -0.45
C SER A 98 15.16 -0.03 -1.72
N ASN A 99 15.07 -0.63 -2.90
CA ASN A 99 15.27 0.04 -4.19
C ASN A 99 14.66 -0.76 -5.35
N ALA A 100 14.50 -0.10 -6.50
CA ALA A 100 13.88 -0.70 -7.69
C ALA A 100 14.70 -1.87 -8.28
N ALA A 101 16.02 -1.85 -8.20
CA ALA A 101 16.84 -2.94 -8.71
C ALA A 101 16.63 -4.24 -7.93
N GLN A 102 16.54 -4.16 -6.61
CA GLN A 102 16.19 -5.30 -5.75
C GLN A 102 14.79 -5.84 -6.06
N ALA A 103 13.80 -4.94 -6.19
CA ALA A 103 12.44 -5.31 -6.53
C ALA A 103 12.39 -6.05 -7.89
N GLN A 104 13.08 -5.52 -8.90
CA GLN A 104 13.15 -6.12 -10.24
C GLN A 104 13.76 -7.53 -10.20
N GLU A 105 14.85 -7.72 -9.47
CA GLU A 105 15.49 -9.04 -9.33
C GLU A 105 14.55 -10.07 -8.68
N LEU A 106 13.80 -9.67 -7.65
CA LEU A 106 12.81 -10.55 -7.01
C LEU A 106 11.70 -10.96 -7.97
N ILE A 107 11.19 -10.03 -8.79
CA ILE A 107 10.18 -10.30 -9.82
C ILE A 107 10.69 -11.33 -10.83
N GLU A 108 11.89 -11.10 -11.37
CA GLU A 108 12.50 -12.01 -12.32
C GLU A 108 12.76 -13.40 -11.75
N LEU A 109 13.19 -13.46 -10.47
CA LEU A 109 13.41 -14.72 -9.78
C LEU A 109 12.09 -15.49 -9.58
N ALA A 110 11.05 -14.79 -9.14
CA ALA A 110 9.72 -15.35 -8.95
C ALA A 110 9.15 -15.91 -10.27
N ALA A 111 9.27 -15.14 -11.36
CA ALA A 111 8.83 -15.54 -12.69
C ALA A 111 9.57 -16.81 -13.18
N ARG A 112 10.92 -16.86 -13.03
CA ARG A 112 11.71 -18.03 -13.43
C ARG A 112 11.32 -19.30 -12.68
N LYS A 113 10.81 -19.16 -11.45
CA LYS A 113 10.44 -20.30 -10.59
C LYS A 113 8.94 -20.57 -10.56
N ASN A 114 8.13 -19.81 -11.29
CA ASN A 114 6.67 -19.84 -11.25
C ASN A 114 6.11 -19.68 -9.84
N LEU A 115 6.65 -18.74 -9.06
CA LEU A 115 6.23 -18.44 -7.71
C LEU A 115 5.50 -17.11 -7.65
N LYS A 116 4.56 -17.00 -6.72
CA LYS A 116 3.80 -15.77 -6.49
C LYS A 116 4.52 -14.90 -5.46
N VAL A 117 4.58 -13.60 -5.77
CA VAL A 117 5.01 -12.55 -4.83
C VAL A 117 3.85 -11.60 -4.65
N MET A 118 3.52 -11.28 -3.42
CA MET A 118 2.51 -10.31 -3.05
C MET A 118 3.07 -9.33 -2.02
N VAL A 119 2.86 -8.05 -2.24
CA VAL A 119 3.31 -6.99 -1.34
C VAL A 119 2.15 -6.58 -0.45
N ASP A 120 2.37 -6.47 0.87
CA ASP A 120 1.36 -6.05 1.85
C ASP A 120 0.90 -4.60 1.61
N HIS A 121 0.03 -4.43 0.63
CA HIS A 121 -0.69 -3.19 0.37
C HIS A 121 -2.11 -3.28 0.92
N THR A 122 -2.21 -3.57 2.23
CA THR A 122 -3.47 -3.85 2.95
C THR A 122 -4.60 -2.88 2.63
N PHE A 123 -4.32 -1.58 2.41
CA PHE A 123 -5.36 -0.60 2.12
C PHE A 123 -6.17 -0.91 0.85
N LEU A 124 -5.58 -1.60 -0.12
CA LEU A 124 -6.29 -2.00 -1.35
C LEU A 124 -7.50 -2.89 -1.03
N PHE A 125 -7.43 -3.66 0.04
CA PHE A 125 -8.45 -4.62 0.45
C PHE A 125 -9.49 -4.06 1.43
N THR A 126 -9.38 -2.76 1.79
CA THR A 126 -10.41 -2.08 2.58
C THR A 126 -11.69 -1.93 1.77
N GLY A 127 -12.85 -2.07 2.42
CA GLY A 127 -14.14 -1.86 1.77
C GLY A 127 -14.26 -0.47 1.13
N ALA A 128 -13.60 0.54 1.71
CA ALA A 128 -13.58 1.90 1.17
C ALA A 128 -12.86 1.96 -0.19
N VAL A 129 -11.62 1.45 -0.30
CA VAL A 129 -10.86 1.48 -1.56
C VAL A 129 -11.55 0.63 -2.63
N GLN A 130 -12.09 -0.54 -2.27
CA GLN A 130 -12.86 -1.38 -3.18
C GLN A 130 -14.11 -0.64 -3.71
N LYS A 131 -14.82 0.07 -2.85
CA LYS A 131 -15.98 0.87 -3.25
C LYS A 131 -15.60 2.03 -4.16
N ILE A 132 -14.49 2.73 -3.87
CA ILE A 132 -13.98 3.80 -4.73
C ILE A 132 -13.61 3.25 -6.11
N LYS A 133 -12.93 2.10 -6.17
CA LYS A 133 -12.58 1.42 -7.42
C LYS A 133 -13.81 1.13 -8.27
N HIS A 134 -14.84 0.57 -7.65
CA HIS A 134 -16.11 0.29 -8.32
C HIS A 134 -16.76 1.56 -8.87
N LEU A 135 -16.85 2.65 -8.07
CA LEU A 135 -17.42 3.92 -8.51
C LEU A 135 -16.65 4.55 -9.69
N LEU A 136 -15.33 4.37 -9.74
CA LEU A 136 -14.50 4.82 -10.87
C LEU A 136 -14.76 3.96 -12.12
N GLN A 137 -14.81 2.64 -11.98
CA GLN A 137 -15.07 1.70 -13.08
C GLN A 137 -16.45 1.86 -13.68
N ASP A 138 -17.48 2.10 -12.86
CA ASP A 138 -18.84 2.40 -13.31
C ASP A 138 -18.98 3.78 -13.97
N GLY A 139 -17.91 4.58 -13.99
CA GLY A 139 -17.93 5.92 -14.54
C GLY A 139 -18.80 6.90 -13.74
N ALA A 140 -19.09 6.60 -12.46
CA ALA A 140 -19.92 7.45 -11.60
C ALA A 140 -19.32 8.83 -11.38
N LEU A 141 -17.98 8.94 -11.31
CA LEU A 141 -17.27 10.20 -11.17
C LEU A 141 -17.00 10.89 -12.53
N GLY A 142 -17.14 10.19 -13.64
CA GLY A 142 -16.73 10.67 -14.97
C GLY A 142 -15.21 10.63 -15.12
N LYS A 143 -14.65 11.52 -15.96
CA LYS A 143 -13.21 11.66 -16.13
C LYS A 143 -12.58 12.13 -14.81
N LEU A 144 -11.54 11.43 -14.36
CA LEU A 144 -10.79 11.82 -13.16
C LEU A 144 -9.98 13.09 -13.43
N TYR A 145 -10.02 14.03 -12.50
CA TYR A 145 -9.24 15.27 -12.55
C TYR A 145 -8.10 15.25 -11.55
N TYR A 146 -8.37 14.89 -10.28
CA TYR A 146 -7.36 14.89 -9.25
C TYR A 146 -7.63 13.85 -8.16
N TYR A 147 -6.56 13.50 -7.49
CA TYR A 147 -6.52 12.74 -6.23
C TYR A 147 -5.68 13.55 -5.24
N ASP A 148 -6.21 13.85 -4.06
CA ASP A 148 -5.52 14.62 -3.02
C ASP A 148 -5.67 13.90 -1.69
N SER A 149 -4.56 13.46 -1.09
CA SER A 149 -4.57 12.74 0.17
C SER A 149 -3.72 13.42 1.23
N THR A 150 -4.22 13.34 2.47
CA THR A 150 -3.52 13.75 3.68
C THR A 150 -3.47 12.56 4.63
N ARG A 151 -2.24 12.11 4.94
CA ARG A 151 -1.95 11.04 5.88
C ARG A 151 -0.94 11.51 6.89
N VAL A 152 -1.43 12.05 8.00
CA VAL A 152 -0.62 12.73 9.01
C VAL A 152 -1.00 12.30 10.41
N ASN A 153 -0.03 12.24 11.30
CA ASN A 153 -0.22 11.96 12.72
C ASN A 153 1.03 12.41 13.52
N LEU A 154 0.90 12.51 14.84
CA LEU A 154 2.07 12.46 15.71
C LEU A 154 2.45 10.98 15.87
N GLY A 155 3.35 10.51 15.00
CA GLY A 155 3.62 9.10 14.79
C GLY A 155 4.83 8.56 15.54
N LEU A 156 5.08 7.27 15.35
CA LEU A 156 6.35 6.66 15.69
C LEU A 156 7.34 7.04 14.59
N PHE A 157 8.36 7.81 14.97
CA PHE A 157 9.47 8.14 14.08
C PHE A 157 10.25 6.86 13.78
N GLN A 158 10.32 6.50 12.52
CA GLN A 158 11.15 5.39 12.09
C GLN A 158 12.63 5.81 12.13
N HIS A 159 13.51 4.85 12.42
CA HIS A 159 14.96 5.12 12.49
C HIS A 159 15.68 4.76 11.19
N ASP A 160 15.03 4.04 10.31
CA ASP A 160 15.58 3.40 9.13
C ASP A 160 15.05 3.97 7.80
N VAL A 161 13.94 4.68 7.85
CA VAL A 161 13.30 5.30 6.68
C VAL A 161 12.77 6.69 7.01
N ASN A 162 12.55 7.53 6.00
CA ASN A 162 11.87 8.81 6.16
C ASN A 162 10.35 8.65 6.08
N VAL A 163 9.62 9.75 6.32
CA VAL A 163 8.15 9.78 6.31
C VAL A 163 7.55 9.38 4.97
N VAL A 164 8.26 9.62 3.85
CA VAL A 164 7.83 9.24 2.51
C VAL A 164 7.80 7.72 2.37
N TRP A 165 8.87 7.04 2.76
CA TRP A 165 8.99 5.57 2.69
C TRP A 165 8.12 4.84 3.72
N ASP A 166 7.76 5.50 4.83
CA ASP A 166 6.86 4.91 5.83
C ASP A 166 5.38 5.08 5.45
N LEU A 167 4.94 6.30 5.15
CA LEU A 167 3.51 6.61 4.99
C LEU A 167 3.03 6.63 3.53
N ALA A 168 3.85 7.15 2.60
CA ALA A 168 3.41 7.31 1.22
C ALA A 168 3.19 5.99 0.44
N PRO A 169 3.82 4.83 0.76
CA PRO A 169 3.53 3.58 0.07
C PRO A 169 2.05 3.21 0.06
N HIS A 170 1.32 3.54 1.13
CA HIS A 170 -0.12 3.29 1.21
C HIS A 170 -0.90 4.11 0.18
N ASP A 171 -0.63 5.41 0.08
CA ASP A 171 -1.34 6.28 -0.87
C ASP A 171 -0.87 6.03 -2.30
N LEU A 172 0.42 5.77 -2.52
CA LEU A 172 0.96 5.43 -3.83
C LEU A 172 0.39 4.12 -4.38
N SER A 173 0.25 3.09 -3.55
CA SER A 173 -0.38 1.83 -3.95
C SER A 173 -1.87 2.00 -4.27
N ILE A 174 -2.59 2.82 -3.49
CA ILE A 174 -4.00 3.15 -3.77
C ILE A 174 -4.13 3.90 -5.09
N ILE A 175 -3.27 4.89 -5.32
CA ILE A 175 -3.24 5.67 -6.58
C ILE A 175 -2.97 4.75 -7.77
N ASP A 176 -1.94 3.89 -7.70
CA ASP A 176 -1.61 2.92 -8.74
C ASP A 176 -2.79 1.99 -9.05
N TYR A 177 -3.43 1.47 -8.01
CA TYR A 177 -4.60 0.59 -8.13
C TYR A 177 -5.83 1.29 -8.71
N LEU A 178 -6.10 2.54 -8.33
CA LEU A 178 -7.30 3.26 -8.75
C LEU A 178 -7.15 3.87 -10.15
N ILE A 179 -6.02 4.55 -10.42
CA ILE A 179 -5.79 5.29 -11.66
C ILE A 179 -5.36 4.36 -12.81
N GLN A 180 -4.61 3.29 -12.52
CA GLN A 180 -4.12 2.31 -13.50
C GLN A 180 -3.33 2.95 -14.65
N LYS A 181 -2.57 3.99 -14.36
CA LYS A 181 -1.65 4.65 -15.27
C LYS A 181 -0.38 4.98 -14.54
N THR A 182 0.75 4.85 -15.19
CA THR A 182 2.04 5.30 -14.65
C THR A 182 2.09 6.81 -14.67
N PRO A 183 2.48 7.48 -13.59
CA PRO A 183 2.74 8.91 -13.63
C PRO A 183 3.93 9.21 -14.55
N GLU A 184 3.87 10.34 -15.26
CA GLU A 184 4.95 10.79 -16.15
C GLU A 184 6.11 11.39 -15.36
N ALA A 185 5.79 12.06 -14.25
CA ALA A 185 6.78 12.70 -13.39
C ALA A 185 6.28 12.86 -11.95
N ILE A 186 7.22 13.02 -11.04
CA ILE A 186 6.99 13.32 -9.62
C ILE A 186 7.79 14.57 -9.23
N SER A 187 7.16 15.46 -8.45
CA SER A 187 7.81 16.52 -7.70
C SER A 187 7.53 16.32 -6.22
N ALA A 188 8.55 16.38 -5.38
CA ALA A 188 8.40 16.22 -3.94
C ALA A 188 9.28 17.19 -3.16
N THR A 189 8.74 17.72 -2.07
CA THR A 189 9.46 18.55 -1.11
C THR A 189 9.34 17.95 0.28
N GLY A 190 10.38 18.04 1.07
CA GLY A 190 10.40 17.51 2.44
C GLY A 190 11.40 18.25 3.31
N GLN A 191 11.22 18.15 4.61
CA GLN A 191 12.12 18.73 5.60
C GLN A 191 12.37 17.78 6.76
N THR A 192 13.56 17.89 7.32
CA THR A 192 14.05 17.14 8.47
C THR A 192 14.10 18.04 9.69
N HIS A 193 13.45 17.67 10.78
CA HIS A 193 13.46 18.44 12.02
C HIS A 193 14.09 17.69 13.19
N LEU A 194 13.93 16.36 13.30
CA LEU A 194 14.25 15.62 14.51
C LEU A 194 15.36 14.58 14.37
N ASN A 195 15.21 13.56 13.50
CA ASN A 195 16.05 12.36 13.53
C ASN A 195 16.98 12.17 12.32
N GLY A 196 17.18 13.21 11.52
CA GLY A 196 18.04 13.13 10.32
C GLY A 196 17.34 12.63 9.06
N HIS A 197 16.06 12.21 9.17
CA HIS A 197 15.19 11.83 8.06
C HIS A 197 14.08 12.86 7.88
N GLU A 198 13.56 13.01 6.67
CA GLU A 198 12.39 13.87 6.43
C GLU A 198 11.21 13.37 7.27
N ASP A 199 10.64 14.26 8.06
CA ASP A 199 9.49 14.02 8.94
C ASP A 199 8.21 14.72 8.48
N VAL A 200 8.34 15.63 7.50
CA VAL A 200 7.26 16.28 6.76
C VAL A 200 7.57 16.26 5.28
N ALA A 201 6.65 15.79 4.44
CA ALA A 201 6.83 15.80 2.99
C ALA A 201 5.51 15.96 2.24
N PHE A 202 5.62 16.56 1.05
CA PHE A 202 4.54 16.77 0.09
C PHE A 202 4.98 16.25 -1.28
N LEU A 203 4.16 15.43 -1.91
CA LEU A 203 4.42 14.84 -3.21
C LEU A 203 3.35 15.28 -4.20
N THR A 204 3.75 15.55 -5.43
CA THR A 204 2.84 15.78 -6.56
C THR A 204 3.21 14.84 -7.70
N LEU A 205 2.24 14.03 -8.15
CA LEU A 205 2.39 13.11 -9.26
C LEU A 205 1.62 13.65 -10.46
N TYR A 206 2.26 13.68 -11.61
CA TYR A 206 1.70 14.14 -12.88
C TYR A 206 1.41 12.93 -13.77
N PHE A 207 0.14 12.79 -14.16
CA PHE A 207 -0.30 11.68 -14.99
C PHE A 207 -0.67 12.14 -16.40
N PRO A 208 -0.73 11.23 -17.38
CA PRO A 208 -1.35 11.52 -18.66
C PRO A 208 -2.78 12.07 -18.50
N ASP A 209 -3.30 12.71 -19.55
CA ASP A 209 -4.68 13.23 -19.58
C ASP A 209 -4.98 14.33 -18.55
N LYS A 210 -3.97 15.02 -18.07
CA LYS A 210 -4.07 16.13 -17.09
C LYS A 210 -4.60 15.69 -15.72
N VAL A 211 -4.45 14.44 -15.34
CA VAL A 211 -4.72 13.98 -13.98
C VAL A 211 -3.53 14.35 -13.11
N ILE A 212 -3.80 14.85 -11.91
CA ILE A 212 -2.78 15.18 -10.91
C ILE A 212 -3.12 14.50 -9.59
N ALA A 213 -2.10 13.97 -8.92
CA ALA A 213 -2.26 13.49 -7.54
C ALA A 213 -1.34 14.26 -6.60
N HIS A 214 -1.84 14.56 -5.41
CA HIS A 214 -1.09 15.20 -4.34
C HIS A 214 -1.18 14.37 -3.07
N ILE A 215 -0.05 14.21 -2.36
CA ILE A 215 0.07 13.45 -1.13
C ILE A 215 0.79 14.30 -0.09
N ASN A 216 0.16 14.47 1.07
CA ASN A 216 0.74 15.08 2.26
C ASN A 216 0.99 13.99 3.29
N VAL A 217 2.26 13.76 3.64
CA VAL A 217 2.69 12.83 4.70
C VAL A 217 3.49 13.55 5.76
N ASN A 218 3.18 13.29 7.04
CA ASN A 218 3.75 14.06 8.13
C ASN A 218 3.67 13.30 9.45
N TRP A 219 4.79 13.21 10.19
CA TRP A 219 4.84 12.64 11.53
C TRP A 219 4.64 13.68 12.65
N LEU A 220 4.61 14.98 12.34
CA LEU A 220 4.57 16.09 13.29
C LEU A 220 3.18 16.73 13.41
N SER A 221 2.13 16.07 12.96
CA SER A 221 0.78 16.62 13.06
C SER A 221 0.20 16.44 14.46
N PRO A 222 -0.42 17.48 15.05
CA PRO A 222 -1.04 17.40 16.38
C PRO A 222 -2.28 16.50 16.39
N VAL A 223 -2.84 16.20 15.22
CA VAL A 223 -4.01 15.34 15.04
C VAL A 223 -3.73 14.28 13.99
N LYS A 224 -4.35 13.11 14.15
CA LYS A 224 -4.33 12.07 13.12
C LYS A 224 -5.36 12.40 12.05
N VAL A 225 -4.92 12.54 10.81
CA VAL A 225 -5.79 12.74 9.64
C VAL A 225 -5.48 11.68 8.58
N ARG A 226 -6.52 11.08 8.03
CA ARG A 226 -6.48 10.20 6.86
C ARG A 226 -7.65 10.52 5.97
N THR A 227 -7.49 11.57 5.17
CA THR A 227 -8.57 12.06 4.29
C THR A 227 -8.07 12.12 2.86
N THR A 228 -8.93 11.66 1.96
CA THR A 228 -8.67 11.70 0.52
C THR A 228 -9.82 12.38 -0.20
N LEU A 229 -9.49 13.31 -1.08
CA LEU A 229 -10.41 13.97 -2.00
C LEU A 229 -10.17 13.44 -3.41
N ILE A 230 -11.22 13.05 -4.09
CA ILE A 230 -11.15 12.60 -5.49
C ILE A 230 -12.12 13.43 -6.31
N GLY A 231 -11.58 14.24 -7.23
CA GLY A 231 -12.38 15.08 -8.10
C GLY A 231 -12.54 14.47 -9.49
N GLY A 232 -13.78 14.32 -9.91
CA GLY A 232 -14.13 13.88 -11.25
C GLY A 232 -15.02 14.89 -11.98
N GLU A 233 -15.18 14.69 -13.29
CA GLU A 233 -16.00 15.52 -14.16
C GLU A 233 -17.47 15.59 -13.74
N LYS A 234 -18.02 14.44 -13.31
CA LYS A 234 -19.44 14.31 -12.96
C LYS A 234 -19.67 14.50 -11.47
N LYS A 235 -18.83 13.96 -10.62
CA LYS A 235 -18.99 13.94 -9.17
C LYS A 235 -17.66 14.02 -8.47
N MET A 236 -17.70 14.39 -7.20
CA MET A 236 -16.54 14.45 -6.31
C MET A 236 -16.76 13.54 -5.12
N LEU A 237 -15.68 13.04 -4.54
CA LEU A 237 -15.71 12.10 -3.45
C LEU A 237 -14.78 12.56 -2.33
N VAL A 238 -15.23 12.41 -1.10
CA VAL A 238 -14.42 12.53 0.13
C VAL A 238 -14.36 11.16 0.77
N TRP A 239 -13.17 10.67 1.03
CA TRP A 239 -12.93 9.49 1.86
C TRP A 239 -12.19 9.90 3.12
N ASN A 240 -12.82 9.67 4.28
CA ASN A 240 -12.19 9.81 5.59
C ASN A 240 -12.07 8.42 6.22
N ASP A 241 -10.83 7.89 6.27
CA ASP A 241 -10.57 6.54 6.76
C ASP A 241 -10.78 6.39 8.27
N LEU A 242 -10.78 7.49 9.01
CA LEU A 242 -10.95 7.49 10.46
C LEU A 242 -12.41 7.51 10.90
N GLU A 243 -13.34 7.80 10.00
CA GLU A 243 -14.77 7.70 10.31
C GLU A 243 -15.16 6.24 10.55
N ALA A 244 -16.01 6.01 11.54
CA ALA A 244 -16.51 4.67 11.86
C ALA A 244 -17.44 4.14 10.76
N ASP A 245 -18.40 4.96 10.34
CA ASP A 245 -19.46 4.57 9.43
C ASP A 245 -19.32 5.23 8.05
N GLU A 246 -19.77 6.42 7.84
CA GLU A 246 -19.85 7.10 6.55
C GLU A 246 -18.47 7.50 5.98
N LYS A 247 -17.55 6.53 5.85
CA LYS A 247 -16.16 6.77 5.40
C LYS A 247 -16.08 7.44 4.05
N ILE A 248 -17.03 7.17 3.15
CA ILE A 248 -17.08 7.74 1.80
C ILE A 248 -18.34 8.61 1.69
N LYS A 249 -18.14 9.84 1.20
CA LYS A 249 -19.23 10.76 0.82
C LYS A 249 -19.04 11.17 -0.63
N VAL A 250 -20.06 10.90 -1.45
CA VAL A 250 -20.06 11.26 -2.87
C VAL A 250 -20.99 12.44 -3.07
N TYR A 251 -20.45 13.49 -3.67
CA TYR A 251 -21.14 14.77 -3.89
C TYR A 251 -21.47 14.91 -5.37
N ASP A 252 -22.73 15.14 -5.71
CA ASP A 252 -23.15 15.53 -7.05
C ASP A 252 -22.90 17.04 -7.24
N LYS A 253 -21.62 17.39 -7.21
CA LYS A 253 -21.13 18.75 -7.45
C LYS A 253 -20.24 18.76 -8.68
N GLY A 254 -20.29 19.84 -9.43
CA GLY A 254 -19.45 19.99 -10.63
C GLY A 254 -19.59 21.37 -11.24
N VAL A 255 -18.85 21.58 -12.29
CA VAL A 255 -18.83 22.80 -13.07
C VAL A 255 -19.37 22.50 -14.45
N ARG A 256 -20.36 23.24 -14.91
CA ARG A 256 -20.85 23.21 -16.31
C ARG A 256 -20.44 24.48 -17.03
N VAL A 257 -19.69 24.30 -18.10
CA VAL A 257 -19.38 25.38 -19.05
C VAL A 257 -20.41 25.31 -20.15
N THR A 258 -21.35 26.27 -20.22
CA THR A 258 -22.50 26.26 -21.13
C THR A 258 -22.20 26.81 -22.51
N THR A 259 -21.16 27.64 -22.66
CA THR A 259 -20.76 28.22 -23.97
C THR A 259 -19.26 28.50 -24.00
N ARG A 260 -18.65 28.60 -25.24
CA ARG A 260 -17.27 29.09 -25.39
C ARG A 260 -17.09 30.52 -24.86
N GLU A 261 -18.13 31.35 -24.95
CA GLU A 261 -18.16 32.72 -24.41
C GLU A 261 -18.23 32.73 -22.89
N GLY A 262 -18.83 31.73 -22.26
CA GLY A 262 -18.85 31.58 -20.80
C GLY A 262 -17.48 31.36 -20.18
N LEU A 263 -16.49 30.86 -20.93
CA LEU A 263 -15.09 30.79 -20.49
C LEU A 263 -14.46 32.16 -20.29
N TYR A 264 -14.87 33.16 -21.09
CA TYR A 264 -14.35 34.52 -21.00
C TYR A 264 -15.11 35.41 -20.00
N SER A 265 -16.36 35.07 -19.68
CA SER A 265 -17.23 35.86 -18.79
C SER A 265 -17.34 35.33 -17.36
N LEU A 266 -16.56 34.31 -16.97
CA LEU A 266 -16.63 33.66 -15.63
C LEU A 266 -18.05 33.23 -15.24
N LEU A 267 -18.95 33.02 -16.17
CA LEU A 267 -20.29 32.43 -15.91
C LEU A 267 -20.17 30.94 -15.77
N VAL A 268 -19.53 30.53 -14.69
CA VAL A 268 -19.42 29.15 -14.27
C VAL A 268 -20.68 28.80 -13.49
N ASN A 269 -21.56 28.00 -14.06
CA ASN A 269 -22.69 27.45 -13.31
C ASN A 269 -22.22 26.31 -12.42
N TYR A 270 -22.21 26.58 -11.13
CA TYR A 270 -22.01 25.51 -10.13
C TYR A 270 -23.21 24.61 -10.10
N ARG A 271 -23.00 23.32 -10.36
CA ARG A 271 -24.01 22.30 -10.10
C ARG A 271 -23.92 21.90 -8.63
N SER A 272 -25.01 22.05 -7.89
CA SER A 272 -25.17 21.53 -6.54
C SER A 272 -26.33 20.52 -6.56
N GLY A 273 -25.98 19.29 -6.35
CA GLY A 273 -26.94 18.18 -6.25
C GLY A 273 -26.83 17.48 -4.89
N ASP A 274 -27.29 16.25 -4.84
CA ASP A 274 -27.34 15.45 -3.63
C ASP A 274 -25.93 15.01 -3.17
N MET A 275 -25.83 14.70 -1.89
CA MET A 275 -24.71 13.98 -1.30
C MET A 275 -25.24 12.66 -0.76
N TRP A 276 -24.50 11.58 -0.97
CA TRP A 276 -24.82 10.28 -0.37
C TRP A 276 -23.57 9.58 0.13
N ALA A 277 -23.74 8.78 1.18
CA ALA A 277 -22.70 7.88 1.71
C ALA A 277 -23.00 6.46 1.20
N PRO A 278 -22.19 5.91 0.28
CA PRO A 278 -22.39 4.55 -0.18
C PRO A 278 -22.08 3.56 0.94
N GLN A 279 -22.85 2.47 1.01
CA GLN A 279 -22.54 1.36 1.89
C GLN A 279 -21.20 0.73 1.47
N ILE A 280 -20.34 0.51 2.45
CA ILE A 280 -19.07 -0.17 2.30
C ILE A 280 -19.07 -1.46 3.11
N GLU A 281 -18.39 -2.47 2.60
CA GLU A 281 -18.21 -3.73 3.31
C GLU A 281 -17.23 -3.56 4.46
N GLN A 282 -17.63 -4.00 5.65
CA GLN A 282 -16.80 -3.94 6.86
C GLN A 282 -16.12 -5.31 7.07
N VAL A 283 -14.96 -5.47 6.48
CA VAL A 283 -14.11 -6.66 6.58
C VAL A 283 -12.72 -6.26 7.02
N GLU A 284 -12.06 -7.09 7.80
CA GLU A 284 -10.64 -6.86 8.12
C GLU A 284 -9.81 -6.98 6.84
N ALA A 285 -9.20 -5.88 6.40
CA ALA A 285 -8.50 -5.80 5.13
C ALA A 285 -7.35 -6.81 5.01
N LEU A 286 -6.57 -7.00 6.07
CA LEU A 286 -5.47 -7.96 6.08
C LEU A 286 -5.96 -9.41 5.95
N SER A 287 -7.10 -9.74 6.56
CA SER A 287 -7.71 -11.08 6.40
C SER A 287 -8.11 -11.34 4.95
N ARG A 288 -8.76 -10.34 4.30
CA ARG A 288 -9.12 -10.42 2.88
C ARG A 288 -7.88 -10.53 1.98
N GLU A 289 -6.85 -9.74 2.27
CA GLU A 289 -5.60 -9.75 1.53
C GLU A 289 -4.91 -11.11 1.56
N LEU A 290 -4.76 -11.69 2.75
CA LEU A 290 -4.12 -13.00 2.92
C LEU A 290 -4.96 -14.13 2.29
N ALA A 291 -6.29 -14.09 2.43
CA ALA A 291 -7.18 -15.03 1.75
C ALA A 291 -7.04 -14.94 0.23
N TYR A 292 -6.97 -13.72 -0.31
CA TYR A 292 -6.75 -13.48 -1.74
C TYR A 292 -5.38 -13.99 -2.21
N PHE A 293 -4.32 -13.86 -1.41
CA PHE A 293 -3.01 -14.43 -1.74
C PHE A 293 -3.06 -15.95 -1.86
N VAL A 294 -3.73 -16.62 -0.91
CA VAL A 294 -3.96 -18.08 -0.93
C VAL A 294 -4.73 -18.49 -2.18
N GLU A 295 -5.77 -17.74 -2.54
CA GLU A 295 -6.55 -17.96 -3.77
C GLU A 295 -5.68 -17.83 -5.03
N CYS A 296 -4.83 -16.79 -5.11
CA CYS A 296 -3.88 -16.60 -6.21
C CYS A 296 -2.90 -17.76 -6.33
N ILE A 297 -2.39 -18.27 -5.21
CA ILE A 297 -1.51 -19.46 -5.21
C ILE A 297 -2.28 -20.68 -5.74
N ALA A 298 -3.47 -20.94 -5.23
CA ALA A 298 -4.28 -22.10 -5.59
C ALA A 298 -4.74 -22.09 -7.06
N LYS A 299 -5.01 -20.92 -7.63
CA LYS A 299 -5.46 -20.73 -9.01
C LYS A 299 -4.33 -20.45 -10.00
N ASP A 300 -3.09 -20.35 -9.54
CA ASP A 300 -1.92 -19.93 -10.33
C ASP A 300 -2.08 -18.53 -10.97
N GLU A 301 -2.81 -17.63 -10.32
CA GLU A 301 -3.05 -16.26 -10.77
C GLU A 301 -2.05 -15.28 -10.15
N SER A 302 -1.79 -14.15 -10.81
CA SER A 302 -0.97 -13.08 -10.25
C SER A 302 -1.82 -12.17 -9.35
N PRO A 303 -1.36 -11.85 -8.13
CA PRO A 303 -2.05 -10.89 -7.27
C PRO A 303 -2.13 -9.49 -7.88
N VAL A 304 -3.15 -8.71 -7.54
CA VAL A 304 -3.28 -7.30 -7.98
C VAL A 304 -2.21 -6.39 -7.39
N ASN A 305 -1.64 -6.77 -6.25
CA ASN A 305 -0.52 -6.14 -5.55
C ASN A 305 0.72 -7.03 -5.60
N ASP A 306 1.00 -7.55 -6.79
CA ASP A 306 2.17 -8.39 -7.07
C ASP A 306 3.50 -7.61 -7.00
N GLY A 307 4.60 -8.27 -7.35
CA GLY A 307 5.91 -7.63 -7.40
C GLY A 307 5.99 -6.45 -8.35
N GLU A 308 5.27 -6.48 -9.49
CA GLU A 308 5.25 -5.37 -10.45
C GLU A 308 4.55 -4.14 -9.86
N ALA A 309 3.43 -4.33 -9.17
CA ALA A 309 2.77 -3.26 -8.42
C ALA A 309 3.69 -2.70 -7.32
N GLY A 310 4.37 -3.58 -6.58
CA GLY A 310 5.37 -3.20 -5.60
C GLY A 310 6.53 -2.40 -6.20
N LEU A 311 7.05 -2.81 -7.35
CA LEU A 311 8.11 -2.11 -8.08
C LEU A 311 7.68 -0.71 -8.52
N ARG A 312 6.45 -0.54 -9.04
CA ARG A 312 5.94 0.80 -9.40
C ARG A 312 5.91 1.72 -8.18
N VAL A 313 5.47 1.22 -7.02
CA VAL A 313 5.50 2.00 -5.77
C VAL A 313 6.94 2.36 -5.36
N VAL A 314 7.88 1.41 -5.41
CA VAL A 314 9.29 1.68 -5.08
C VAL A 314 9.90 2.72 -6.02
N ARG A 315 9.65 2.65 -7.33
CA ARG A 315 10.12 3.67 -8.29
C ARG A 315 9.57 5.07 -7.97
N MET A 316 8.30 5.16 -7.60
CA MET A 316 7.70 6.44 -7.17
C MET A 316 8.34 6.97 -5.88
N LEU A 317 8.70 6.10 -4.93
CA LEU A 317 9.40 6.48 -3.70
C LEU A 317 10.83 6.96 -3.98
N GLU A 318 11.57 6.29 -4.85
CA GLU A 318 12.91 6.70 -5.27
C GLU A 318 12.87 8.07 -5.97
N ALA A 319 11.93 8.26 -6.90
CA ALA A 319 11.75 9.53 -7.61
C ALA A 319 11.36 10.66 -6.65
N ALA A 320 10.51 10.40 -5.66
CA ALA A 320 10.17 11.38 -4.62
C ALA A 320 11.41 11.77 -3.79
N ASN A 321 12.22 10.80 -3.35
CA ASN A 321 13.46 11.08 -2.63
C ASN A 321 14.48 11.85 -3.49
N GLU A 322 14.59 11.53 -4.78
CA GLU A 322 15.44 12.27 -5.71
C GLU A 322 14.96 13.72 -5.86
N SER A 323 13.66 13.91 -6.03
CA SER A 323 13.06 15.25 -6.12
C SER A 323 13.30 16.07 -4.86
N ILE A 324 13.16 15.49 -3.66
CA ILE A 324 13.44 16.18 -2.38
C ILE A 324 14.90 16.63 -2.34
N ARG A 325 15.86 15.74 -2.66
CA ARG A 325 17.28 16.09 -2.72
C ARG A 325 17.56 17.23 -3.71
N ASN A 326 16.80 17.30 -4.78
CA ASN A 326 16.90 18.31 -5.82
C ASN A 326 15.91 19.49 -5.61
N ARG A 327 15.49 19.73 -4.36
CA ARG A 327 14.65 20.87 -3.93
C ARG A 327 13.31 20.97 -4.67
N GLY A 328 12.67 19.85 -4.94
CA GLY A 328 11.36 19.80 -5.59
C GLY A 328 11.39 19.77 -7.12
N SER A 329 12.56 19.56 -7.72
CA SER A 329 12.65 19.42 -9.17
C SER A 329 11.87 18.21 -9.67
N LEU A 330 11.28 18.30 -10.86
CA LEU A 330 10.60 17.18 -11.50
C LEU A 330 11.56 16.03 -11.79
N VAL A 331 11.15 14.83 -11.42
CA VAL A 331 11.82 13.57 -11.77
C VAL A 331 10.86 12.78 -12.66
N TYR A 332 11.31 12.41 -13.85
CA TYR A 332 10.54 11.62 -14.81
C TYR A 332 10.69 10.12 -14.51
N LEU A 333 9.61 9.36 -14.70
CA LEU A 333 9.54 7.91 -14.40
C LEU A 333 9.64 7.07 -15.66
#